data_c9abf21a7ef05febedaf52b5d08770c1
#
_entry.id   c9abf21a7ef05febedaf52b5d08770c1
#
_cell.length_a   1.000
_cell.length_b   1.000
_cell.length_c   1.000
_cell.angle_alpha   90.00
_cell.angle_beta   90.00
_cell.angle_gamma   90.00
#
_symmetry.space_group_name_H-M   'P 1'
#
loop_
_entity.id
_entity.type
_entity.pdbx_description
1 polymer ?
#
loop_
_entity_poly.entity_id
_entity_poly.type
_entity_poly.pdbx_seq_one_letter_code
_entity_poly.pdbx_strand_id
1 'polypeptide(L)'
;MAVIKVQNIQTMKRKLLYLLTLPLILVACNEDNEPDYGVFHLTIGTTSDADVAMGIHSAEVIINGYAHTLDIGIAGENDSFVISDGYPDWMTVTQYKDKHFYIDVAELSSSESRTGVVNFVVFKGSKSETGYVSVTQNPLTYEDLQKTEQRAIKSYLKKFDVYDELPPLNEIQVGSVAPFYKLDSDGYVYMQVVKMGSAPAATQGERIYFRFLRYNLLSYFENGVLPNGEGNMNSIDQNVTSFVVGSNQTSTTQWGTAIQMPMLLGLPSDSEVNLVVASEAGPTAEVASVIPFLYNIRYYQATY
;
A
#
# COMPACT_ATOMS: atom_id res chain seq x y z
N MET A 1 -9.60 56.06 27.60
CA MET A 1 -8.49 55.25 27.00
C MET A 1 -8.60 53.82 27.47
N ALA A 2 -9.19 52.96 26.67
CA ALA A 2 -9.51 51.58 27.03
C ALA A 2 -8.40 50.66 26.55
N VAL A 3 -7.83 49.90 27.47
CA VAL A 3 -6.82 48.84 27.19
C VAL A 3 -7.56 47.54 26.93
N ILE A 4 -7.51 47.06 25.69
CA ILE A 4 -8.06 45.76 25.30
C ILE A 4 -7.04 44.69 25.65
N LYS A 5 -7.44 43.78 26.55
CA LYS A 5 -6.71 42.60 26.98
C LYS A 5 -6.97 41.47 25.96
N VAL A 6 -5.96 41.09 25.21
CA VAL A 6 -6.03 39.93 24.32
C VAL A 6 -5.88 38.66 25.17
N GLN A 7 -6.91 37.84 25.19
CA GLN A 7 -6.85 36.51 25.80
C GLN A 7 -6.21 35.51 24.84
N ASN A 8 -5.15 34.85 25.30
CA ASN A 8 -4.52 33.71 24.68
C ASN A 8 -5.49 32.53 24.67
N ILE A 9 -5.89 32.08 23.50
CA ILE A 9 -6.57 30.80 23.30
C ILE A 9 -5.49 29.74 23.12
N GLN A 10 -5.21 29.00 24.19
CA GLN A 10 -4.44 27.75 24.09
C GLN A 10 -5.29 26.68 23.41
N THR A 11 -4.92 26.35 22.20
CA THR A 11 -5.43 25.15 21.49
C THR A 11 -4.89 23.88 22.17
N MET A 12 -5.74 23.26 22.96
CA MET A 12 -5.49 21.90 23.49
C MET A 12 -5.47 20.89 22.33
N LYS A 13 -4.28 20.43 21.97
CA LYS A 13 -4.12 19.24 21.12
C LYS A 13 -4.66 18.02 21.90
N ARG A 14 -5.86 17.57 21.57
CA ARG A 14 -6.37 16.28 22.01
C ARG A 14 -5.62 15.19 21.23
N LYS A 15 -4.64 14.58 21.90
CA LYS A 15 -4.13 13.27 21.51
C LYS A 15 -5.26 12.27 21.75
N LEU A 16 -5.90 11.80 20.69
CA LEU A 16 -6.84 10.70 20.76
C LEU A 16 -6.01 9.42 20.90
N LEU A 17 -5.83 8.99 22.13
CA LEU A 17 -5.27 7.70 22.48
C LEU A 17 -6.34 6.67 22.15
N TYR A 18 -6.23 5.94 21.04
CA TYR A 18 -7.03 4.75 20.79
C TYR A 18 -6.56 3.65 21.76
N LEU A 19 -7.17 3.68 22.94
CA LEU A 19 -7.14 2.56 23.84
C LEU A 19 -7.98 1.46 23.19
N LEU A 20 -7.37 0.35 22.83
CA LEU A 20 -8.06 -0.90 22.48
C LEU A 20 -8.81 -1.37 23.75
N THR A 21 -9.97 -0.82 23.97
CA THR A 21 -10.93 -1.41 24.92
C THR A 21 -11.65 -2.51 24.15
N LEU A 22 -11.12 -3.73 24.26
CA LEU A 22 -11.94 -4.91 24.13
C LEU A 22 -13.16 -4.68 25.04
N PRO A 23 -14.39 -4.64 24.54
CA PRO A 23 -15.52 -4.68 25.43
C PRO A 23 -15.51 -6.05 26.10
N LEU A 24 -15.02 -6.11 27.33
CA LEU A 24 -15.36 -7.20 28.23
C LEU A 24 -16.86 -7.03 28.52
N ILE A 25 -17.68 -7.61 27.68
CA ILE A 25 -19.09 -7.78 27.98
C ILE A 25 -19.10 -8.80 29.13
N LEU A 26 -19.14 -8.29 30.36
CA LEU A 26 -19.62 -9.04 31.49
C LEU A 26 -21.12 -9.28 31.21
N VAL A 27 -21.41 -10.34 30.49
CA VAL A 27 -22.75 -10.90 30.46
C VAL A 27 -23.02 -11.41 31.86
N ALA A 28 -23.77 -10.61 32.63
CA ALA A 28 -24.44 -11.15 33.79
C ALA A 28 -25.33 -12.27 33.25
N CYS A 29 -25.06 -13.50 33.64
CA CYS A 29 -25.89 -14.66 33.33
C CYS A 29 -27.31 -14.41 33.85
N ASN A 30 -28.17 -13.93 32.95
CA ASN A 30 -29.60 -14.27 32.99
C ASN A 30 -29.76 -15.37 31.96
N GLU A 31 -30.02 -16.57 32.42
CA GLU A 31 -30.11 -17.81 31.63
C GLU A 31 -31.24 -17.85 30.59
N ASP A 32 -31.97 -16.75 30.33
CA ASP A 32 -33.20 -16.78 29.53
C ASP A 32 -33.20 -15.86 28.29
N ASN A 33 -32.06 -15.29 27.84
CA ASN A 33 -32.06 -14.44 26.63
C ASN A 33 -30.80 -14.62 25.79
N GLU A 34 -30.46 -15.86 25.42
CA GLU A 34 -29.63 -16.02 24.22
C GLU A 34 -30.47 -15.60 23.01
N PRO A 35 -29.95 -14.73 22.12
CA PRO A 35 -30.66 -14.41 20.89
C PRO A 35 -30.90 -15.70 20.13
N ASP A 36 -32.19 -15.94 19.77
CA ASP A 36 -32.54 -17.08 18.93
C ASP A 36 -31.99 -16.86 17.53
N TYR A 37 -30.81 -17.38 17.28
CA TYR A 37 -30.16 -17.35 15.96
C TYR A 37 -30.80 -18.27 14.93
N GLY A 38 -31.93 -18.93 15.27
CA GLY A 38 -32.56 -19.87 14.37
C GLY A 38 -31.70 -21.10 14.06
N VAL A 39 -31.63 -21.48 12.78
CA VAL A 39 -30.85 -22.64 12.31
C VAL A 39 -29.36 -22.33 12.19
N PHE A 40 -28.99 -21.07 11.93
CA PHE A 40 -27.62 -20.66 11.71
C PHE A 40 -27.40 -19.16 11.95
N HIS A 41 -26.12 -18.78 12.00
CA HIS A 41 -25.65 -17.39 11.85
C HIS A 41 -24.40 -17.37 10.99
N LEU A 42 -24.11 -16.20 10.39
CA LEU A 42 -22.94 -16.03 9.54
C LEU A 42 -21.71 -15.59 10.33
N THR A 43 -20.56 -16.02 9.84
CA THR A 43 -19.24 -15.44 10.17
C THR A 43 -18.55 -15.06 8.87
N ILE A 44 -17.83 -13.95 8.85
CA ILE A 44 -17.10 -13.50 7.67
C ILE A 44 -15.64 -13.24 8.03
N GLY A 45 -14.74 -13.94 7.34
CA GLY A 45 -13.34 -13.63 7.27
C GLY A 45 -13.09 -12.72 6.07
N THR A 46 -12.58 -11.51 6.32
CA THR A 46 -12.27 -10.52 5.28
C THR A 46 -10.85 -10.04 5.39
N THR A 47 -10.39 -9.38 4.33
CA THR A 47 -9.18 -8.56 4.41
C THR A 47 -9.43 -7.31 5.27
N SER A 48 -8.38 -6.66 5.75
CA SER A 48 -8.44 -5.47 6.61
C SER A 48 -9.15 -4.25 5.98
N ASP A 49 -9.46 -4.29 4.69
CA ASP A 49 -9.97 -3.18 3.90
C ASP A 49 -11.46 -3.35 3.54
N ALA A 50 -12.17 -4.25 4.21
CA ALA A 50 -13.59 -4.48 4.00
C ALA A 50 -14.42 -3.95 5.17
N ASP A 51 -15.48 -3.20 4.88
CA ASP A 51 -16.51 -2.85 5.83
C ASP A 51 -17.59 -3.92 5.82
N VAL A 52 -17.93 -4.48 6.99
CA VAL A 52 -18.90 -5.58 7.11
C VAL A 52 -19.99 -5.21 8.09
N ALA A 53 -21.23 -5.23 7.62
CA ALA A 53 -22.42 -5.15 8.45
C ALA A 53 -23.10 -6.52 8.52
N MET A 54 -23.24 -7.06 9.73
CA MET A 54 -23.80 -8.39 9.97
C MET A 54 -25.27 -8.31 10.41
N GLY A 55 -26.14 -9.03 9.70
CA GLY A 55 -27.46 -9.42 10.17
C GLY A 55 -27.44 -10.83 10.76
N ILE A 56 -28.60 -11.36 11.19
CA ILE A 56 -28.68 -12.72 11.74
C ILE A 56 -28.34 -13.75 10.65
N HIS A 57 -28.97 -13.66 9.49
CA HIS A 57 -28.81 -14.58 8.35
C HIS A 57 -28.26 -13.85 7.11
N SER A 58 -27.70 -12.67 7.27
CA SER A 58 -27.24 -11.86 6.16
C SER A 58 -25.96 -11.12 6.50
N ALA A 59 -25.24 -10.73 5.45
CA ALA A 59 -24.13 -9.80 5.57
C ALA A 59 -24.11 -8.84 4.39
N GLU A 60 -23.73 -7.61 4.67
CA GLU A 60 -23.43 -6.59 3.68
C GLU A 60 -21.94 -6.29 3.77
N VAL A 61 -21.22 -6.48 2.67
CA VAL A 61 -19.78 -6.32 2.59
C VAL A 61 -19.47 -5.23 1.58
N ILE A 62 -18.76 -4.20 1.99
CA ILE A 62 -18.26 -3.14 1.11
C ILE A 62 -16.76 -3.27 1.00
N ILE A 63 -16.24 -3.39 -0.22
CA ILE A 63 -14.83 -3.55 -0.55
C ILE A 63 -14.40 -2.51 -1.58
N ASN A 64 -13.11 -2.29 -1.68
CA ASN A 64 -12.52 -1.46 -2.73
C ASN A 64 -12.38 -2.24 -4.06
N GLY A 65 -11.85 -1.58 -5.10
CA GLY A 65 -11.78 -2.11 -6.46
C GLY A 65 -10.77 -3.24 -6.69
N TYR A 66 -9.93 -3.60 -5.72
CA TYR A 66 -9.03 -4.74 -5.87
C TYR A 66 -9.79 -6.08 -5.89
N ALA A 67 -9.12 -7.13 -6.35
CA ALA A 67 -9.63 -8.49 -6.18
C ALA A 67 -9.63 -8.89 -4.69
N HIS A 68 -10.70 -9.55 -4.25
CA HIS A 68 -10.88 -9.98 -2.87
C HIS A 68 -11.35 -11.43 -2.79
N THR A 69 -10.98 -12.12 -1.73
CA THR A 69 -11.58 -13.40 -1.33
C THR A 69 -12.25 -13.23 0.03
N LEU A 70 -13.53 -13.53 0.10
CA LEU A 70 -14.32 -13.51 1.33
C LEU A 70 -14.55 -14.95 1.80
N ASP A 71 -14.21 -15.25 3.04
CA ASP A 71 -14.48 -16.55 3.67
C ASP A 71 -15.77 -16.44 4.47
N ILE A 72 -16.81 -17.16 4.04
CA ILE A 72 -18.14 -17.14 4.64
C ILE A 72 -18.35 -18.43 5.41
N GLY A 73 -18.43 -18.34 6.72
CA GLY A 73 -18.76 -19.44 7.60
C GLY A 73 -20.25 -19.47 7.97
N ILE A 74 -20.84 -20.65 7.97
CA ILE A 74 -22.23 -20.91 8.41
C ILE A 74 -22.17 -21.61 9.76
N ALA A 75 -22.19 -20.83 10.83
CA ALA A 75 -22.12 -21.33 12.19
C ALA A 75 -23.53 -21.75 12.71
N GLY A 76 -23.57 -22.64 13.67
CA GLY A 76 -24.80 -23.15 14.28
C GLY A 76 -25.03 -24.64 14.04
N GLU A 77 -26.14 -25.12 14.54
CA GLU A 77 -26.55 -26.53 14.42
C GLU A 77 -27.28 -26.80 13.10
N ASN A 78 -26.55 -26.79 11.99
CA ASN A 78 -27.09 -27.09 10.66
C ASN A 78 -26.48 -28.38 10.11
N ASP A 79 -27.21 -29.05 9.20
CA ASP A 79 -26.83 -30.32 8.58
C ASP A 79 -26.11 -30.08 7.24
N SER A 80 -26.58 -29.12 6.46
CA SER A 80 -26.07 -28.79 5.13
C SER A 80 -26.53 -27.40 4.68
N PHE A 81 -25.93 -26.91 3.60
CA PHE A 81 -26.37 -25.71 2.90
C PHE A 81 -26.22 -25.87 1.39
N VAL A 82 -26.98 -25.09 0.65
CA VAL A 82 -26.95 -25.02 -0.82
C VAL A 82 -26.88 -23.57 -1.24
N ILE A 83 -25.91 -23.25 -2.10
CA ILE A 83 -25.76 -21.92 -2.68
C ILE A 83 -26.65 -21.86 -3.92
N SER A 84 -27.42 -20.78 -4.05
CA SER A 84 -28.26 -20.54 -5.21
C SER A 84 -27.45 -19.98 -6.36
N ASP A 85 -27.70 -20.44 -7.58
CA ASP A 85 -27.19 -19.84 -8.79
C ASP A 85 -27.74 -18.41 -9.01
N GLY A 86 -27.09 -17.65 -9.88
CA GLY A 86 -27.58 -16.32 -10.30
C GLY A 86 -26.83 -15.14 -9.69
N TYR A 87 -25.70 -15.37 -9.04
CA TYR A 87 -24.77 -14.30 -8.70
C TYR A 87 -24.04 -13.80 -9.96
N PRO A 88 -23.53 -12.55 -9.96
CA PRO A 88 -22.87 -11.96 -11.14
C PRO A 88 -21.59 -12.68 -11.55
N ASP A 89 -21.25 -12.64 -12.84
CA ASP A 89 -20.06 -13.28 -13.43
C ASP A 89 -18.70 -12.79 -12.85
N TRP A 90 -18.69 -11.63 -12.22
CA TRP A 90 -17.50 -11.11 -11.54
C TRP A 90 -17.29 -11.66 -10.12
N MET A 91 -18.19 -12.52 -9.67
CA MET A 91 -18.08 -13.28 -8.43
C MET A 91 -17.96 -14.76 -8.77
N THR A 92 -17.00 -15.44 -8.16
CA THR A 92 -16.88 -16.89 -8.22
C THR A 92 -17.14 -17.45 -6.83
N VAL A 93 -18.10 -18.35 -6.70
CA VAL A 93 -18.45 -18.95 -5.42
C VAL A 93 -17.99 -20.40 -5.37
N THR A 94 -17.14 -20.70 -4.39
CA THR A 94 -16.59 -22.06 -4.19
C THR A 94 -17.03 -22.57 -2.84
N GLN A 95 -17.85 -23.63 -2.84
CA GLN A 95 -18.23 -24.32 -1.62
C GLN A 95 -17.05 -25.15 -1.10
N TYR A 96 -16.70 -24.94 0.17
CA TYR A 96 -15.63 -25.68 0.83
C TYR A 96 -16.20 -26.65 1.87
N LYS A 97 -15.37 -27.58 2.36
CA LYS A 97 -15.76 -28.50 3.43
C LYS A 97 -16.03 -27.72 4.73
N ASP A 98 -16.83 -28.33 5.60
CA ASP A 98 -17.04 -27.85 6.98
C ASP A 98 -17.79 -26.52 7.14
N LYS A 99 -18.88 -26.36 6.37
CA LYS A 99 -19.81 -25.22 6.53
C LYS A 99 -19.23 -23.85 6.16
N HIS A 100 -18.29 -23.84 5.21
CA HIS A 100 -17.70 -22.63 4.63
C HIS A 100 -17.88 -22.59 3.12
N PHE A 101 -17.98 -21.39 2.57
CA PHE A 101 -17.80 -21.12 1.15
C PHE A 101 -17.02 -19.82 0.95
N TYR A 102 -16.34 -19.74 -0.17
CA TYR A 102 -15.55 -18.56 -0.55
C TYR A 102 -16.26 -17.81 -1.67
N ILE A 103 -16.22 -16.48 -1.59
CA ILE A 103 -16.63 -15.59 -2.68
C ILE A 103 -15.37 -14.90 -3.17
N ASP A 104 -14.85 -15.32 -4.33
CA ASP A 104 -13.77 -14.64 -5.01
C ASP A 104 -14.35 -13.54 -5.88
N VAL A 105 -13.97 -12.31 -5.60
CA VAL A 105 -14.43 -11.09 -6.27
C VAL A 105 -13.33 -10.62 -7.20
N ALA A 106 -13.62 -10.53 -8.49
CA ALA A 106 -12.67 -10.03 -9.49
C ALA A 106 -12.40 -8.53 -9.31
N GLU A 107 -11.25 -8.08 -9.77
CA GLU A 107 -10.89 -6.66 -9.78
C GLU A 107 -11.92 -5.82 -10.54
N LEU A 108 -12.21 -4.62 -10.04
CA LEU A 108 -13.10 -3.65 -10.66
C LEU A 108 -12.29 -2.67 -11.51
N SER A 109 -12.39 -2.77 -12.81
CA SER A 109 -11.76 -1.85 -13.77
C SER A 109 -12.63 -0.65 -14.16
N SER A 110 -13.87 -0.59 -13.67
CA SER A 110 -14.83 0.49 -13.93
C SER A 110 -14.69 1.61 -12.90
N SER A 111 -15.07 2.83 -13.30
CA SER A 111 -15.23 3.98 -12.40
C SER A 111 -16.56 3.99 -11.64
N GLU A 112 -17.42 3.00 -11.88
CA GLU A 112 -18.72 2.86 -11.20
C GLU A 112 -18.70 1.68 -10.24
N SER A 113 -19.36 1.84 -9.09
CA SER A 113 -19.55 0.76 -8.13
C SER A 113 -20.44 -0.34 -8.71
N ARG A 114 -20.21 -1.58 -8.27
CA ARG A 114 -21.07 -2.71 -8.61
C ARG A 114 -21.52 -3.45 -7.34
N THR A 115 -22.71 -4.03 -7.36
CA THR A 115 -23.25 -4.82 -6.26
C THR A 115 -23.71 -6.16 -6.77
N GLY A 116 -23.38 -7.22 -6.03
CA GLY A 116 -23.81 -8.59 -6.30
C GLY A 116 -24.29 -9.25 -5.01
N VAL A 117 -25.16 -10.24 -5.16
CA VAL A 117 -25.73 -10.97 -4.02
C VAL A 117 -25.54 -12.47 -4.23
N VAL A 118 -25.04 -13.15 -3.22
CA VAL A 118 -25.00 -14.61 -3.14
C VAL A 118 -26.05 -15.05 -2.15
N ASN A 119 -27.07 -15.77 -2.64
CA ASN A 119 -28.11 -16.33 -1.82
C ASN A 119 -27.81 -17.81 -1.51
N PHE A 120 -28.25 -18.28 -0.35
CA PHE A 120 -28.09 -19.67 0.04
C PHE A 120 -29.22 -20.10 0.98
N VAL A 121 -29.40 -21.40 1.10
CA VAL A 121 -30.39 -22.04 1.99
C VAL A 121 -29.65 -22.99 2.91
N VAL A 122 -29.94 -22.91 4.20
CA VAL A 122 -29.35 -23.75 5.25
C VAL A 122 -30.41 -24.67 5.79
N PHE A 123 -30.08 -25.94 5.98
CA PHE A 123 -31.01 -27.00 6.39
C PHE A 123 -30.65 -27.57 7.78
N LYS A 124 -31.69 -27.86 8.58
CA LYS A 124 -31.59 -28.61 9.83
C LYS A 124 -32.81 -29.53 9.95
N GLY A 125 -32.63 -30.85 9.72
CA GLY A 125 -33.73 -31.79 9.62
C GLY A 125 -34.73 -31.39 8.55
N SER A 126 -35.97 -31.14 8.94
CA SER A 126 -37.04 -30.65 8.04
C SER A 126 -37.16 -29.11 7.96
N LYS A 127 -36.38 -28.39 8.72
CA LYS A 127 -36.37 -26.92 8.70
C LYS A 127 -35.35 -26.39 7.70
N SER A 128 -35.68 -25.28 7.08
CA SER A 128 -34.71 -24.53 6.24
C SER A 128 -34.87 -23.03 6.43
N GLU A 129 -33.76 -22.33 6.38
CA GLU A 129 -33.72 -20.87 6.44
C GLU A 129 -32.83 -20.33 5.31
N THR A 130 -33.22 -19.18 4.79
CA THR A 130 -32.49 -18.51 3.73
C THR A 130 -31.54 -17.47 4.31
N GLY A 131 -30.38 -17.37 3.67
CA GLY A 131 -29.41 -16.29 3.95
C GLY A 131 -28.88 -15.66 2.68
N TYR A 132 -28.22 -14.54 2.83
CA TYR A 132 -27.52 -13.89 1.71
C TYR A 132 -26.28 -13.14 2.17
N VAL A 133 -25.35 -12.98 1.23
CA VAL A 133 -24.22 -12.07 1.32
C VAL A 133 -24.31 -11.09 0.17
N SER A 134 -24.47 -9.81 0.47
CA SER A 134 -24.43 -8.72 -0.49
C SER A 134 -23.02 -8.13 -0.52
N VAL A 135 -22.40 -8.05 -1.68
CA VAL A 135 -21.07 -7.48 -1.87
C VAL A 135 -21.18 -6.24 -2.74
N THR A 136 -20.79 -5.09 -2.20
CA THR A 136 -20.63 -3.85 -2.96
C THR A 136 -19.16 -3.56 -3.15
N GLN A 137 -18.73 -3.47 -4.40
CA GLN A 137 -17.35 -3.13 -4.74
C GLN A 137 -17.28 -1.72 -5.31
N ASN A 138 -16.52 -0.86 -4.65
CA ASN A 138 -16.32 0.53 -5.04
C ASN A 138 -15.04 0.66 -5.89
N PRO A 139 -14.99 1.62 -6.85
CA PRO A 139 -13.76 1.95 -7.57
C PRO A 139 -12.61 2.29 -6.62
N LEU A 140 -11.37 2.04 -7.07
CA LEU A 140 -10.18 2.45 -6.32
C LEU A 140 -10.13 3.97 -6.20
N THR A 141 -9.94 4.43 -4.97
CA THR A 141 -9.65 5.82 -4.68
C THR A 141 -8.14 6.09 -4.78
N TYR A 142 -7.75 7.36 -4.90
CA TYR A 142 -6.35 7.75 -4.81
C TYR A 142 -5.71 7.31 -3.48
N GLU A 143 -6.46 7.37 -2.38
CA GLU A 143 -6.01 6.90 -1.07
C GLU A 143 -5.76 5.38 -1.04
N ASP A 144 -6.57 4.57 -1.72
CA ASP A 144 -6.34 3.12 -1.83
C ASP A 144 -5.06 2.82 -2.59
N LEU A 145 -4.82 3.55 -3.69
CA LEU A 145 -3.58 3.44 -4.45
C LEU A 145 -2.36 3.81 -3.60
N GLN A 146 -2.41 4.92 -2.86
CA GLN A 146 -1.33 5.33 -1.95
C GLN A 146 -1.09 4.30 -0.82
N LYS A 147 -2.15 3.73 -0.24
CA LYS A 147 -2.01 2.66 0.76
C LYS A 147 -1.30 1.43 0.17
N THR A 148 -1.64 1.06 -1.04
CA THR A 148 -1.01 -0.08 -1.75
C THR A 148 0.44 0.22 -2.10
N GLU A 149 0.73 1.42 -2.57
CA GLU A 149 2.09 1.92 -2.77
C GLU A 149 2.95 1.78 -1.52
N GLN A 150 2.45 2.26 -0.37
CA GLN A 150 3.17 2.18 0.90
C GLN A 150 3.39 0.73 1.37
N ARG A 151 2.44 -0.17 1.11
CA ARG A 151 2.60 -1.61 1.37
C ARG A 151 3.71 -2.22 0.51
N ALA A 152 3.76 -1.87 -0.77
CA ALA A 152 4.79 -2.34 -1.69
C ALA A 152 6.18 -1.87 -1.28
N ILE A 153 6.35 -0.59 -0.93
CA ILE A 153 7.60 -0.02 -0.41
C ILE A 153 8.04 -0.77 0.86
N LYS A 154 7.16 -0.90 1.85
CA LYS A 154 7.45 -1.59 3.11
C LYS A 154 7.81 -3.07 2.88
N SER A 155 7.12 -3.74 1.96
CA SER A 155 7.40 -5.14 1.61
C SER A 155 8.80 -5.32 1.05
N TYR A 156 9.25 -4.40 0.19
CA TYR A 156 10.61 -4.43 -0.34
C TYR A 156 11.65 -4.13 0.74
N LEU A 157 11.46 -3.04 1.49
CA LEU A 157 12.39 -2.57 2.53
C LEU A 157 12.55 -3.55 3.69
N LYS A 158 11.55 -4.41 3.96
CA LYS A 158 11.60 -5.42 5.03
C LYS A 158 12.80 -6.38 4.94
N LYS A 159 13.46 -6.47 3.79
CA LYS A 159 14.65 -7.30 3.56
C LYS A 159 15.95 -6.68 4.06
N PHE A 160 15.91 -5.42 4.48
CA PHE A 160 17.07 -4.60 4.83
C PHE A 160 16.86 -3.95 6.19
N ASP A 161 17.96 -3.56 6.83
CA ASP A 161 17.88 -2.59 7.91
C ASP A 161 17.52 -1.23 7.32
N VAL A 162 16.64 -0.49 8.01
CA VAL A 162 16.19 0.84 7.60
C VAL A 162 16.42 1.80 8.75
N TYR A 163 17.12 2.89 8.48
CA TYR A 163 17.36 3.96 9.45
C TYR A 163 16.56 5.22 9.07
N ASP A 164 15.98 5.87 10.06
CA ASP A 164 15.15 7.07 9.86
C ASP A 164 15.99 8.32 9.52
N GLU A 165 17.29 8.28 9.71
CA GLU A 165 18.19 9.39 9.48
C GLU A 165 19.46 8.94 8.72
N LEU A 166 19.95 9.83 7.86
CA LEU A 166 21.22 9.64 7.19
C LEU A 166 22.36 10.03 8.15
N PRO A 167 23.33 9.14 8.44
CA PRO A 167 24.49 9.47 9.25
C PRO A 167 25.45 10.39 8.47
N PRO A 168 26.49 10.95 9.13
CA PRO A 168 27.58 11.64 8.42
C PRO A 168 28.15 10.78 7.29
N LEU A 169 28.57 11.39 6.19
CA LEU A 169 28.99 10.68 4.96
C LEU A 169 30.06 9.62 5.19
N ASN A 170 31.00 9.86 6.12
CA ASN A 170 32.05 8.91 6.47
C ASN A 170 31.58 7.72 7.31
N GLU A 171 30.36 7.73 7.79
CA GLU A 171 29.75 6.66 8.59
C GLU A 171 28.70 5.87 7.79
N ILE A 172 28.41 6.29 6.55
CA ILE A 172 27.48 5.58 5.69
C ILE A 172 28.03 4.18 5.36
N GLN A 173 27.22 3.16 5.64
CA GLN A 173 27.52 1.80 5.22
C GLN A 173 27.29 1.65 3.71
N VAL A 174 28.21 0.92 3.05
CA VAL A 174 28.26 0.80 1.59
C VAL A 174 28.21 -0.66 1.17
N GLY A 175 27.47 -0.96 0.11
CA GLY A 175 27.39 -2.30 -0.46
C GLY A 175 25.97 -2.72 -0.83
N SER A 176 25.83 -3.87 -1.47
CA SER A 176 24.53 -4.40 -1.91
C SER A 176 23.63 -4.90 -0.78
N VAL A 177 24.19 -5.08 0.40
CA VAL A 177 23.47 -5.47 1.63
C VAL A 177 23.48 -4.37 2.69
N ALA A 178 23.99 -3.18 2.37
CA ALA A 178 23.97 -2.03 3.25
C ALA A 178 22.52 -1.62 3.59
N PRO A 179 22.31 -0.91 4.69
CA PRO A 179 20.98 -0.44 5.06
C PRO A 179 20.43 0.61 4.10
N PHE A 180 19.10 0.79 4.16
CA PHE A 180 18.47 1.96 3.57
C PHE A 180 18.36 3.08 4.62
N TYR A 181 18.57 4.31 4.17
CA TYR A 181 18.41 5.52 4.97
C TYR A 181 17.22 6.32 4.41
N LYS A 182 16.32 6.72 5.28
CA LYS A 182 15.22 7.61 4.92
C LYS A 182 15.74 9.01 4.66
N LEU A 183 15.41 9.60 3.52
CA LEU A 183 15.96 10.90 3.10
C LEU A 183 15.01 12.08 3.32
N ASP A 184 13.74 11.84 3.57
CA ASP A 184 12.70 12.85 3.75
C ASP A 184 11.82 12.55 4.96
N SER A 185 11.10 13.56 5.47
CA SER A 185 10.21 13.39 6.63
C SER A 185 9.02 12.46 6.39
N ASP A 186 8.55 12.41 5.14
CA ASP A 186 7.31 11.75 4.77
C ASP A 186 7.50 10.26 4.43
N GLY A 187 8.75 9.85 4.20
CA GLY A 187 9.09 8.48 3.84
C GLY A 187 8.80 8.15 2.38
N TYR A 188 8.98 9.14 1.51
CA TYR A 188 8.85 8.98 0.07
C TYR A 188 10.14 8.52 -0.60
N VAL A 189 11.30 8.77 0.04
CA VAL A 189 12.60 8.44 -0.53
C VAL A 189 13.49 7.74 0.49
N TYR A 190 13.98 6.56 0.11
CA TYR A 190 14.99 5.81 0.87
C TYR A 190 16.18 5.53 -0.01
N MET A 191 17.39 5.68 0.53
CA MET A 191 18.65 5.49 -0.17
C MET A 191 19.50 4.40 0.47
N GLN A 192 20.04 3.52 -0.36
CA GLN A 192 21.14 2.62 -0.03
C GLN A 192 22.35 3.00 -0.88
N VAL A 193 23.49 3.23 -0.30
CA VAL A 193 24.72 3.50 -1.06
C VAL A 193 25.36 2.18 -1.45
N VAL A 194 25.31 1.84 -2.74
CA VAL A 194 25.91 0.60 -3.29
C VAL A 194 27.40 0.76 -3.45
N LYS A 195 27.84 1.93 -3.95
CA LYS A 195 29.25 2.28 -4.10
C LYS A 195 29.44 3.76 -3.81
N MET A 196 30.30 4.07 -2.86
CA MET A 196 30.75 5.43 -2.63
C MET A 196 31.72 5.81 -3.74
N GLY A 197 31.49 6.96 -4.36
CA GLY A 197 32.40 7.52 -5.36
C GLY A 197 33.67 8.08 -4.76
N SER A 198 34.56 8.57 -5.62
CA SER A 198 35.80 9.24 -5.26
C SER A 198 35.94 10.66 -5.84
N ALA A 199 35.01 11.03 -6.71
CA ALA A 199 34.97 12.38 -7.26
C ALA A 199 34.51 13.40 -6.20
N PRO A 200 34.77 14.71 -6.38
CA PRO A 200 34.19 15.73 -5.53
C PRO A 200 32.68 15.67 -5.50
N ALA A 201 32.08 16.07 -4.37
CA ALA A 201 30.64 16.29 -4.30
C ALA A 201 30.21 17.36 -5.31
N ALA A 202 29.07 17.18 -5.93
CA ALA A 202 28.53 18.14 -6.86
C ALA A 202 28.10 19.43 -6.15
N THR A 203 28.31 20.57 -6.79
CA THR A 203 27.88 21.87 -6.28
C THR A 203 26.55 22.31 -6.89
N GLN A 204 25.86 23.22 -6.21
CA GLN A 204 24.64 23.82 -6.74
C GLN A 204 24.87 24.46 -8.11
N GLY A 205 24.01 24.18 -9.07
CA GLY A 205 24.12 24.67 -10.44
C GLY A 205 24.97 23.78 -11.36
N GLU A 206 25.66 22.79 -10.83
CA GLU A 206 26.47 21.86 -11.61
C GLU A 206 25.58 20.82 -12.31
N ARG A 207 25.96 20.42 -13.53
CA ARG A 207 25.25 19.40 -14.31
C ARG A 207 25.82 18.03 -13.98
N ILE A 208 24.94 17.14 -13.50
CA ILE A 208 25.28 15.75 -13.23
C ILE A 208 24.55 14.88 -14.25
N TYR A 209 25.27 13.93 -14.80
CA TYR A 209 24.75 12.88 -15.65
C TYR A 209 24.50 11.64 -14.83
N PHE A 210 23.54 10.81 -15.27
CA PHE A 210 23.26 9.56 -14.61
C PHE A 210 22.73 8.51 -15.58
N ARG A 211 22.91 7.26 -15.22
CA ARG A 211 22.24 6.10 -15.83
C ARG A 211 21.50 5.34 -14.76
N PHE A 212 20.42 4.69 -15.13
CA PHE A 212 19.59 4.00 -14.18
C PHE A 212 18.96 2.72 -14.75
N LEU A 213 18.61 1.80 -13.86
CA LEU A 213 17.57 0.80 -14.02
C LEU A 213 16.52 1.06 -12.94
N ARG A 214 15.25 0.95 -13.29
CA ARG A 214 14.15 1.01 -12.33
C ARG A 214 13.32 -0.26 -12.37
N TYR A 215 12.76 -0.61 -11.23
CA TYR A 215 11.97 -1.81 -11.03
C TYR A 215 10.66 -1.43 -10.35
N ASN A 216 9.54 -1.82 -10.93
CA ASN A 216 8.21 -1.56 -10.40
C ASN A 216 8.01 -2.35 -9.09
N LEU A 217 7.77 -1.65 -7.97
CA LEU A 217 7.60 -2.29 -6.68
C LEU A 217 6.19 -2.83 -6.43
N LEU A 218 5.16 -2.39 -7.18
CA LEU A 218 3.85 -3.05 -7.15
C LEU A 218 3.98 -4.47 -7.73
N SER A 219 4.62 -4.62 -8.89
CA SER A 219 4.89 -5.94 -9.47
C SER A 219 5.73 -6.83 -8.55
N TYR A 220 6.68 -6.23 -7.82
CA TYR A 220 7.43 -6.97 -6.79
C TYR A 220 6.51 -7.41 -5.64
N PHE A 221 5.63 -6.56 -5.18
CA PHE A 221 4.70 -6.83 -4.08
C PHE A 221 3.76 -7.99 -4.41
N GLU A 222 3.27 -8.04 -5.65
CA GLU A 222 2.39 -9.08 -6.14
C GLU A 222 3.10 -10.43 -6.34
N ASN A 223 4.33 -10.42 -6.87
CA ASN A 223 5.00 -11.63 -7.36
C ASN A 223 6.15 -12.11 -6.46
N GLY A 224 6.58 -11.32 -5.48
CA GLY A 224 7.69 -11.64 -4.56
C GLY A 224 9.08 -11.53 -5.19
N VAL A 225 9.18 -11.22 -6.49
CA VAL A 225 10.43 -11.06 -7.24
C VAL A 225 10.43 -9.75 -8.01
N LEU A 226 11.61 -9.11 -8.11
CA LEU A 226 11.72 -7.90 -8.93
C LEU A 226 11.47 -8.24 -10.40
N PRO A 227 10.66 -7.43 -11.11
CA PRO A 227 10.49 -7.57 -12.56
C PRO A 227 11.79 -7.26 -13.30
N ASN A 228 11.78 -7.40 -14.62
CA ASN A 228 12.88 -6.91 -15.45
C ASN A 228 13.06 -5.40 -15.27
N GLY A 229 14.30 -4.96 -15.10
CA GLY A 229 14.61 -3.53 -14.96
C GLY A 229 14.45 -2.77 -16.27
N GLU A 230 13.88 -1.58 -16.17
CA GLU A 230 13.73 -0.62 -17.27
C GLU A 230 14.68 0.55 -17.08
N GLY A 231 15.28 1.03 -18.15
CA GLY A 231 16.17 2.21 -18.10
C GLY A 231 17.29 2.17 -19.12
N ASN A 232 18.27 3.03 -18.90
CA ASN A 232 19.38 3.27 -19.84
C ASN A 232 20.74 2.77 -19.33
N MET A 233 20.80 2.02 -18.23
CA MET A 233 22.06 1.57 -17.62
C MET A 233 22.94 0.77 -18.58
N ASN A 234 22.32 -0.09 -19.38
CA ASN A 234 22.98 -1.05 -20.24
C ASN A 234 22.96 -0.67 -21.73
N SER A 235 22.43 0.51 -22.07
CA SER A 235 22.35 0.96 -23.47
C SER A 235 23.45 1.95 -23.78
N ILE A 236 24.25 1.68 -24.81
CA ILE A 236 25.31 2.58 -25.30
C ILE A 236 24.70 3.68 -26.15
N ASP A 237 23.59 3.41 -26.84
CA ASP A 237 23.00 4.28 -27.87
C ASP A 237 21.92 5.23 -27.34
N GLN A 238 21.54 5.14 -26.09
CA GLN A 238 20.52 6.02 -25.52
C GLN A 238 21.16 7.33 -25.04
N ASN A 239 20.42 8.42 -25.26
CA ASN A 239 20.78 9.74 -24.76
C ASN A 239 21.07 9.69 -23.25
N VAL A 240 22.12 10.35 -22.85
CA VAL A 240 22.53 10.44 -21.47
C VAL A 240 21.52 11.31 -20.73
N THR A 241 20.96 10.79 -19.64
CA THR A 241 20.09 11.56 -18.76
C THR A 241 20.92 12.48 -17.88
N SER A 242 20.42 13.66 -17.57
CA SER A 242 21.11 14.63 -16.70
C SER A 242 20.13 15.53 -15.96
N PHE A 243 20.58 16.12 -14.86
CA PHE A 243 19.91 17.21 -14.16
C PHE A 243 20.94 18.26 -13.72
N VAL A 244 20.45 19.43 -13.30
CA VAL A 244 21.26 20.47 -12.69
C VAL A 244 20.97 20.47 -11.20
N VAL A 245 21.99 20.30 -10.37
CA VAL A 245 21.88 20.18 -8.91
C VAL A 245 21.21 21.42 -8.32
N GLY A 246 20.18 21.21 -7.52
CA GLY A 246 19.40 22.28 -6.86
C GLY A 246 18.51 23.09 -7.81
N SER A 247 18.37 22.68 -9.08
CA SER A 247 17.48 23.35 -10.02
C SER A 247 16.06 22.77 -9.96
N ASN A 248 15.07 23.65 -9.93
CA ASN A 248 13.64 23.31 -10.04
C ASN A 248 13.12 23.44 -11.48
N GLN A 249 14.02 23.50 -12.48
CA GLN A 249 13.63 23.61 -13.88
C GLN A 249 13.04 22.30 -14.44
N THR A 250 12.39 22.40 -15.60
CA THR A 250 11.58 21.33 -16.22
C THR A 250 12.32 20.00 -16.36
N SER A 251 13.63 19.98 -16.58
CA SER A 251 14.41 18.74 -16.67
C SER A 251 14.55 18.02 -15.32
N THR A 252 14.60 18.77 -14.23
CA THR A 252 14.65 18.20 -12.87
C THR A 252 13.26 17.70 -12.45
N THR A 253 12.20 18.44 -12.80
CA THR A 253 10.83 18.01 -12.51
C THR A 253 10.42 16.80 -13.34
N GLN A 254 10.99 16.60 -14.53
CA GLN A 254 10.74 15.40 -15.34
C GLN A 254 11.22 14.13 -14.62
N TRP A 255 12.32 14.21 -13.87
CA TRP A 255 12.92 13.06 -13.16
C TRP A 255 12.49 12.97 -11.68
N GLY A 256 11.64 13.89 -11.23
CA GLY A 256 11.25 14.00 -9.83
C GLY A 256 12.34 14.59 -8.94
N THR A 257 12.01 14.73 -7.66
CA THR A 257 12.95 15.29 -6.67
C THR A 257 13.93 14.25 -6.15
N ALA A 258 13.53 12.99 -6.08
CA ALA A 258 14.31 11.92 -5.48
C ALA A 258 15.67 11.68 -6.16
N ILE A 259 15.72 11.77 -7.51
CA ILE A 259 16.92 11.44 -8.29
C ILE A 259 18.11 12.37 -7.98
N GLN A 260 17.85 13.62 -7.62
CA GLN A 260 18.93 14.55 -7.27
C GLN A 260 19.32 14.55 -5.77
N MET A 261 18.49 13.96 -4.89
CA MET A 261 18.69 14.00 -3.44
C MET A 261 20.09 13.52 -3.02
N PRO A 262 20.65 12.41 -3.55
CA PRO A 262 22.00 11.98 -3.18
C PRO A 262 23.07 13.05 -3.42
N MET A 263 22.96 13.81 -4.51
CA MET A 263 23.89 14.89 -4.82
C MET A 263 23.70 16.10 -3.92
N LEU A 264 22.44 16.43 -3.58
CA LEU A 264 22.11 17.50 -2.63
C LEU A 264 22.60 17.19 -1.20
N LEU A 265 22.67 15.92 -0.85
CA LEU A 265 23.21 15.45 0.43
C LEU A 265 24.74 15.34 0.45
N GLY A 266 25.40 15.69 -0.65
CA GLY A 266 26.86 15.78 -0.75
C GLY A 266 27.57 14.47 -1.07
N LEU A 267 26.87 13.44 -1.59
CA LEU A 267 27.57 12.25 -2.07
C LEU A 267 28.52 12.61 -3.23
N PRO A 268 29.68 11.92 -3.34
CA PRO A 268 30.55 12.04 -4.51
C PRO A 268 29.81 11.85 -5.82
N SER A 269 30.10 12.68 -6.81
CA SER A 269 29.37 12.75 -8.07
C SER A 269 29.54 11.53 -9.02
N ASP A 270 30.31 10.52 -8.60
CA ASP A 270 30.50 9.23 -9.26
C ASP A 270 30.00 8.05 -8.41
N SER A 271 29.11 8.31 -7.46
CA SER A 271 28.51 7.28 -6.59
C SER A 271 27.48 6.44 -7.33
N GLU A 272 27.25 5.21 -6.81
CA GLU A 272 26.15 4.35 -7.20
C GLU A 272 25.22 4.13 -6.01
N VAL A 273 23.93 4.32 -6.20
CA VAL A 273 22.91 4.18 -5.16
C VAL A 273 21.71 3.35 -5.63
N ASN A 274 21.04 2.73 -4.68
CA ASN A 274 19.68 2.28 -4.84
C ASN A 274 18.76 3.30 -4.14
N LEU A 275 17.71 3.77 -4.85
CA LEU A 275 16.67 4.61 -4.28
C LEU A 275 15.35 3.86 -4.35
N VAL A 276 14.67 3.72 -3.22
CA VAL A 276 13.24 3.39 -3.18
C VAL A 276 12.50 4.71 -3.17
N VAL A 277 11.66 4.91 -4.18
CA VAL A 277 11.00 6.18 -4.45
C VAL A 277 9.50 5.95 -4.53
N ALA A 278 8.74 6.61 -3.64
CA ALA A 278 7.31 6.72 -3.78
C ALA A 278 6.96 7.62 -4.97
N SER A 279 5.81 7.41 -5.56
CA SER A 279 5.37 8.14 -6.75
C SER A 279 5.42 9.66 -6.59
N GLU A 280 5.05 10.18 -5.42
CA GLU A 280 5.06 11.61 -5.07
C GLU A 280 6.43 12.29 -5.27
N ALA A 281 7.52 11.57 -5.05
CA ALA A 281 8.89 12.07 -5.22
C ALA A 281 9.51 11.65 -6.57
N GLY A 282 8.80 10.86 -7.35
CA GLY A 282 9.23 10.30 -8.63
C GLY A 282 8.95 11.21 -9.83
N PRO A 283 9.26 10.76 -11.04
CA PRO A 283 8.87 11.41 -12.29
C PRO A 283 7.36 11.63 -12.39
N THR A 284 6.94 12.67 -13.09
CA THR A 284 5.51 13.05 -13.25
C THR A 284 4.60 11.89 -13.71
N ALA A 285 5.11 11.00 -14.56
CA ALA A 285 4.34 9.84 -15.01
C ALA A 285 4.08 8.82 -13.88
N GLU A 286 4.99 8.71 -12.92
CA GLU A 286 4.85 7.84 -11.74
C GLU A 286 3.85 8.41 -10.76
N VAL A 287 3.89 9.74 -10.54
CA VAL A 287 2.89 10.46 -9.72
C VAL A 287 1.49 10.19 -10.22
N ALA A 288 1.26 10.31 -11.51
CA ALA A 288 -0.06 10.10 -12.11
C ALA A 288 -0.57 8.66 -11.97
N SER A 289 0.33 7.69 -11.89
CA SER A 289 0.00 6.26 -11.82
C SER A 289 0.07 5.69 -10.39
N VAL A 290 0.55 6.47 -9.42
CA VAL A 290 0.79 6.05 -8.02
C VAL A 290 1.62 4.76 -7.96
N ILE A 291 2.71 4.71 -8.71
CA ILE A 291 3.60 3.54 -8.79
C ILE A 291 4.95 3.84 -8.15
N PRO A 292 5.34 3.12 -7.09
CA PRO A 292 6.66 3.24 -6.49
C PRO A 292 7.68 2.44 -7.27
N PHE A 293 8.91 2.94 -7.32
CA PHE A 293 10.02 2.27 -8.00
C PHE A 293 11.24 2.10 -7.11
N LEU A 294 11.94 1.00 -7.32
CA LEU A 294 13.34 0.87 -6.94
C LEU A 294 14.19 1.33 -8.11
N TYR A 295 15.01 2.33 -7.92
CA TYR A 295 16.00 2.81 -8.87
C TYR A 295 17.40 2.34 -8.45
N ASN A 296 18.16 1.70 -9.35
CA ASN A 296 19.62 1.63 -9.26
C ASN A 296 20.19 2.71 -10.15
N ILE A 297 20.95 3.64 -9.58
CA ILE A 297 21.45 4.84 -10.27
C ILE A 297 22.96 4.92 -10.15
N ARG A 298 23.62 5.18 -11.28
CA ARG A 298 25.04 5.56 -11.34
C ARG A 298 25.15 6.99 -11.80
N TYR A 299 25.74 7.84 -10.94
CA TYR A 299 26.01 9.23 -11.26
C TYR A 299 27.41 9.38 -11.86
N TYR A 300 27.62 10.41 -12.65
CA TYR A 300 28.92 10.79 -13.17
C TYR A 300 28.94 12.22 -13.69
N GLN A 301 30.08 12.85 -13.61
CA GLN A 301 30.37 14.11 -14.31
C GLN A 301 30.87 13.77 -15.72
N ALA A 302 30.40 14.50 -16.73
CA ALA A 302 30.99 14.37 -18.05
C ALA A 302 32.40 14.98 -18.01
N THR A 303 33.38 14.15 -18.18
CA THR A 303 34.74 14.64 -18.53
C THR A 303 34.79 14.76 -20.05
N TYR A 304 34.89 15.99 -20.53
CA TYR A 304 35.14 16.27 -21.93
C TYR A 304 36.65 16.18 -22.20
#